data_9733742ce88ba94adc3f5ff74e6044a6
#
_entry.id   9733742ce88ba94adc3f5ff74e6044a6
#
_cell.length_a   1.000
_cell.length_b   1.000
_cell.length_c   1.000
_cell.angle_alpha   90.00
_cell.angle_beta   90.00
_cell.angle_gamma   90.00
#
_symmetry.space_group_name_H-M   'P 1'
#
loop_
_entity.id
_entity.type
_entity.pdbx_description
1 polymer ?
#
loop_
_entity_poly.entity_id
_entity_poly.type
_entity_poly.pdbx_seq_one_letter_code
_entity_poly.pdbx_strand_id
1 'polypeptide(L)'
;MKFLQKNILSLSILTALLATGGCADKIDQTASSPLESEASSTIEAETEPPMELTDRAKELLAQNPDTVGWISIPETKVDNVVVQTTDNDYYLSTGFDGQPFRAGTVFMDFRDTFGENEKTWSENIILYGHNMADNTMFGSLRRYRQDVEFYKTSPFITFSSNYKDYTYVIFGLIITGGDDTTSDFLYWNMEELDTEAEFNQYVDNVKSRNMIADPVDVRYGDQLLTLSTCYTDEDNSRFVIVARRVREGETTDALLQKIQGESEQTTSAAYS
;
A
#
# COMPACT_ATOMS: atom_id res chain seq x y z
N MET A 1 -28.08 10.76 -24.44
CA MET A 1 -29.54 10.73 -24.32
C MET A 1 -30.01 9.30 -24.35
N LYS A 2 -30.33 8.73 -23.21
CA LYS A 2 -31.34 7.72 -22.82
C LYS A 2 -30.91 7.06 -21.51
N PHE A 3 -31.53 7.53 -20.45
CA PHE A 3 -31.54 6.94 -19.11
C PHE A 3 -32.29 5.58 -19.18
N LEU A 4 -31.73 4.55 -18.56
CA LEU A 4 -32.50 3.37 -18.17
C LEU A 4 -32.44 3.24 -16.63
N GLN A 5 -33.55 3.61 -16.01
CA GLN A 5 -33.89 3.29 -14.63
C GLN A 5 -34.10 1.75 -14.52
N LYS A 6 -33.50 1.12 -13.55
CA LYS A 6 -33.90 -0.22 -13.08
C LYS A 6 -34.58 -0.13 -11.73
N ASN A 7 -35.81 -0.61 -11.72
CA ASN A 7 -36.76 -0.66 -10.63
C ASN A 7 -36.29 -1.60 -9.49
N ILE A 8 -36.42 -1.09 -8.28
CA ILE A 8 -36.35 -1.85 -7.03
C ILE A 8 -37.72 -2.49 -6.81
N LEU A 9 -37.77 -3.81 -6.74
CA LEU A 9 -38.97 -4.56 -6.33
C LEU A 9 -38.81 -4.94 -4.85
N SER A 10 -39.57 -4.27 -4.03
CA SER A 10 -39.77 -4.56 -2.61
C SER A 10 -40.72 -5.74 -2.47
N LEU A 11 -40.34 -6.80 -1.76
CA LEU A 11 -41.20 -7.92 -1.41
C LEU A 11 -41.35 -8.01 0.11
N SER A 12 -42.50 -7.52 0.60
CA SER A 12 -42.93 -7.65 1.98
C SER A 12 -43.54 -9.05 2.18
N ILE A 13 -43.12 -9.80 3.19
CA ILE A 13 -43.79 -10.99 3.65
C ILE A 13 -44.26 -10.79 5.08
N LEU A 14 -45.53 -11.00 5.23
CA LEU A 14 -46.44 -10.79 6.34
C LEU A 14 -46.34 -11.94 7.35
N THR A 15 -46.32 -11.57 8.62
CA THR A 15 -46.40 -12.42 9.81
C THR A 15 -47.74 -13.16 9.94
N ALA A 16 -47.73 -14.39 10.44
CA ALA A 16 -48.88 -15.02 11.07
C ALA A 16 -48.50 -15.65 12.40
N LEU A 17 -49.09 -15.10 13.48
CA LEU A 17 -49.15 -15.67 14.80
C LEU A 17 -50.15 -16.84 14.83
N LEU A 18 -49.83 -17.91 15.57
CA LEU A 18 -50.82 -18.81 16.12
C LEU A 18 -50.30 -19.32 17.48
N ALA A 19 -51.05 -19.01 18.53
CA ALA A 19 -50.90 -19.47 19.89
C ALA A 19 -51.88 -20.63 20.16
N THR A 20 -51.45 -21.65 20.89
CA THR A 20 -52.21 -22.51 21.82
C THR A 20 -51.17 -23.32 22.61
N GLY A 21 -51.12 -23.38 23.93
CA GLY A 21 -52.09 -23.54 24.93
C GLY A 21 -51.81 -24.83 25.71
N GLY A 22 -51.33 -24.70 26.98
CA GLY A 22 -51.73 -25.54 28.10
C GLY A 22 -50.95 -26.86 28.37
N CYS A 23 -50.33 -27.01 29.44
CA CYS A 23 -50.73 -27.64 30.70
C CYS A 23 -49.52 -27.96 31.57
N ALA A 24 -49.70 -27.71 32.85
CA ALA A 24 -48.79 -28.00 33.91
C ALA A 24 -48.74 -29.48 34.28
N ASP A 25 -47.64 -29.96 34.82
CA ASP A 25 -47.62 -30.88 35.97
C ASP A 25 -46.31 -30.72 36.80
N LYS A 26 -46.45 -31.08 38.05
CA LYS A 26 -45.65 -30.72 39.21
C LYS A 26 -44.60 -31.76 39.58
N ILE A 27 -43.56 -31.25 40.28
CA ILE A 27 -42.84 -31.86 41.45
C ILE A 27 -41.81 -32.94 41.08
N ASP A 28 -40.52 -32.72 41.36
CA ASP A 28 -39.89 -33.18 42.61
C ASP A 28 -38.55 -32.48 42.87
N GLN A 29 -38.29 -32.23 44.16
CA GLN A 29 -37.03 -31.68 44.69
C GLN A 29 -36.05 -32.84 44.87
N THR A 30 -34.78 -32.64 44.55
CA THR A 30 -33.66 -32.84 45.51
C THR A 30 -32.29 -32.68 44.85
N ALA A 31 -31.39 -32.18 45.67
CA ALA A 31 -29.92 -32.22 45.60
C ALA A 31 -29.21 -31.02 44.98
N SER A 32 -28.85 -30.14 45.91
CA SER A 32 -27.81 -29.15 45.85
C SER A 32 -26.42 -29.74 45.57
N SER A 33 -25.75 -29.21 44.58
CA SER A 33 -24.27 -29.17 44.49
C SER A 33 -23.82 -27.80 44.10
N PRO A 34 -22.74 -27.25 44.66
CA PRO A 34 -22.33 -25.89 44.39
C PRO A 34 -21.68 -25.80 43.00
N LEU A 35 -22.22 -24.92 42.16
CA LEU A 35 -21.56 -24.49 40.94
C LEU A 35 -20.31 -23.67 41.31
N GLU A 36 -19.16 -24.21 40.98
CA GLU A 36 -17.93 -23.49 40.92
C GLU A 36 -18.11 -22.31 39.95
N SER A 37 -17.88 -21.12 40.45
CA SER A 37 -17.79 -19.88 39.69
C SER A 37 -16.56 -19.98 38.82
N GLU A 38 -16.72 -20.33 37.52
CA GLU A 38 -15.69 -20.08 36.55
C GLU A 38 -15.50 -18.56 36.42
N ALA A 39 -14.38 -18.10 36.94
CA ALA A 39 -13.91 -16.75 36.73
C ALA A 39 -13.64 -16.57 35.26
N SER A 40 -14.54 -15.91 34.54
CA SER A 40 -14.31 -15.37 33.23
C SER A 40 -13.13 -14.39 33.32
N SER A 41 -11.95 -14.85 32.98
CA SER A 41 -10.81 -13.96 32.74
C SER A 41 -11.13 -13.16 31.50
N THR A 42 -11.64 -11.97 31.70
CA THR A 42 -11.65 -10.92 30.68
C THR A 42 -10.19 -10.65 30.35
N ILE A 43 -9.72 -11.18 29.22
CA ILE A 43 -8.45 -10.73 28.62
C ILE A 43 -8.75 -9.29 28.18
N GLU A 44 -8.35 -8.32 29.00
CA GLU A 44 -8.23 -6.94 28.56
C GLU A 44 -7.22 -6.98 27.42
N ALA A 45 -7.69 -6.70 26.20
CA ALA A 45 -6.80 -6.46 25.07
C ALA A 45 -5.95 -5.25 25.46
N GLU A 46 -4.65 -5.48 25.64
CA GLU A 46 -3.66 -4.45 25.88
C GLU A 46 -3.70 -3.56 24.61
N THR A 47 -4.39 -2.43 24.70
CA THR A 47 -4.40 -1.43 23.63
C THR A 47 -3.04 -0.74 23.66
N GLU A 48 -2.24 -0.94 22.62
CA GLU A 48 -1.01 -0.18 22.47
C GLU A 48 -1.33 1.32 22.60
N PRO A 49 -0.45 2.11 23.25
CA PRO A 49 -0.66 3.54 23.35
C PRO A 49 -0.71 4.16 21.95
N PRO A 50 -1.54 5.20 21.73
CA PRO A 50 -1.62 5.87 20.45
C PRO A 50 -0.25 6.41 20.05
N MET A 51 0.10 6.27 18.76
CA MET A 51 1.37 6.80 18.23
C MET A 51 1.35 8.33 18.27
N GLU A 52 2.47 8.94 18.65
CA GLU A 52 2.62 10.39 18.64
C GLU A 52 3.09 10.89 17.28
N LEU A 53 2.58 12.05 16.85
CA LEU A 53 3.08 12.75 15.67
C LEU A 53 4.55 13.07 15.82
N THR A 54 5.35 12.82 14.79
CA THR A 54 6.73 13.26 14.70
C THR A 54 6.80 14.81 14.66
N ASP A 55 7.93 15.40 15.04
CA ASP A 55 8.06 16.86 14.97
C ASP A 55 7.98 17.37 13.53
N ARG A 56 8.54 16.62 12.57
CA ARG A 56 8.37 16.92 11.14
C ARG A 56 6.89 16.93 10.73
N ALA A 57 6.13 15.93 11.16
CA ALA A 57 4.70 15.86 10.83
C ALA A 57 3.92 17.04 11.41
N LYS A 58 4.21 17.45 12.65
CA LYS A 58 3.56 18.64 13.26
C LYS A 58 3.82 19.91 12.44
N GLU A 59 5.06 20.11 11.97
CA GLU A 59 5.43 21.26 11.16
C GLU A 59 4.77 21.25 9.78
N LEU A 60 4.71 20.08 9.13
CA LEU A 60 4.10 19.93 7.81
C LEU A 60 2.59 20.04 7.85
N LEU A 61 1.93 19.40 8.82
CA LEU A 61 0.48 19.47 9.03
C LEU A 61 0.01 20.90 9.36
N ALA A 62 0.84 21.70 10.03
CA ALA A 62 0.54 23.11 10.28
C ALA A 62 0.56 23.95 8.98
N GLN A 63 1.29 23.52 7.95
CA GLN A 63 1.35 24.17 6.64
C GLN A 63 0.30 23.64 5.68
N ASN A 64 0.12 22.30 5.66
CA ASN A 64 -0.86 21.63 4.81
C ASN A 64 -1.46 20.41 5.54
N PRO A 65 -2.76 20.46 5.88
CA PRO A 65 -3.45 19.38 6.59
C PRO A 65 -3.57 18.09 5.77
N ASP A 66 -3.37 18.15 4.45
CA ASP A 66 -3.40 16.98 3.56
C ASP A 66 -2.13 16.12 3.65
N THR A 67 -1.17 16.49 4.51
CA THR A 67 0.08 15.75 4.71
C THR A 67 -0.18 14.38 5.31
N VAL A 68 0.24 13.32 4.61
CA VAL A 68 0.15 11.92 5.07
C VAL A 68 1.52 11.32 5.39
N GLY A 69 2.61 11.92 4.90
CA GLY A 69 3.93 11.39 5.16
C GLY A 69 5.06 12.06 4.38
N TRP A 70 6.18 11.36 4.33
CA TRP A 70 7.40 11.80 3.64
C TRP A 70 8.08 10.62 2.96
N ILE A 71 8.50 10.78 1.70
CA ILE A 71 9.25 9.76 0.97
C ILE A 71 10.67 10.24 0.67
N SER A 72 11.65 9.35 0.88
CA SER A 72 13.03 9.58 0.44
C SER A 72 13.66 8.31 -0.13
N ILE A 73 14.52 8.49 -1.13
CA ILE A 73 15.29 7.41 -1.77
C ILE A 73 16.75 7.86 -1.87
N PRO A 74 17.68 7.16 -1.21
CA PRO A 74 19.10 7.49 -1.25
C PRO A 74 19.62 7.60 -2.68
N GLU A 75 20.63 8.46 -2.89
CA GLU A 75 21.29 8.67 -4.19
C GLU A 75 20.35 9.18 -5.32
N THR A 76 19.12 9.63 -4.97
CA THR A 76 18.17 10.25 -5.89
C THR A 76 17.79 11.65 -5.40
N LYS A 77 16.96 12.36 -6.16
CA LYS A 77 16.33 13.60 -5.70
C LYS A 77 14.93 13.39 -5.11
N VAL A 78 14.52 12.14 -4.89
CA VAL A 78 13.28 11.85 -4.18
C VAL A 78 13.52 12.10 -2.70
N ASP A 79 13.03 13.23 -2.24
CA ASP A 79 13.03 13.67 -0.84
C ASP A 79 11.85 14.65 -0.70
N ASN A 80 10.64 14.12 -0.59
CA ASN A 80 9.40 14.84 -0.81
C ASN A 80 8.38 14.59 0.30
N VAL A 81 7.64 15.64 0.67
CA VAL A 81 6.37 15.48 1.37
C VAL A 81 5.39 14.69 0.51
N VAL A 82 4.57 13.88 1.14
CA VAL A 82 3.47 13.15 0.50
C VAL A 82 2.16 13.66 1.07
N VAL A 83 1.25 14.02 0.17
CA VAL A 83 -0.08 14.53 0.49
C VAL A 83 -1.17 13.58 -0.03
N GLN A 84 -2.41 13.75 0.45
CA GLN A 84 -3.56 13.02 -0.06
C GLN A 84 -4.80 13.89 0.03
N THR A 85 -5.64 13.84 -1.03
CA THR A 85 -6.98 14.45 -1.05
C THR A 85 -8.04 13.40 -1.34
N THR A 86 -9.23 13.84 -1.73
CA THR A 86 -10.36 12.99 -2.13
C THR A 86 -10.34 12.59 -3.60
N ASP A 87 -9.28 12.94 -4.35
CA ASP A 87 -9.08 12.61 -5.76
C ASP A 87 -7.59 12.50 -6.09
N ASN A 88 -7.28 12.01 -7.31
CA ASN A 88 -5.91 11.88 -7.82
C ASN A 88 -5.54 13.01 -8.83
N ASP A 89 -6.31 14.09 -8.91
CA ASP A 89 -6.12 15.15 -9.90
C ASP A 89 -5.56 16.43 -9.31
N TYR A 90 -6.00 16.78 -8.09
CA TYR A 90 -5.69 18.06 -7.45
C TYR A 90 -4.18 18.33 -7.37
N TYR A 91 -3.42 17.40 -6.84
CA TYR A 91 -1.97 17.55 -6.65
C TYR A 91 -1.13 17.27 -7.90
N LEU A 92 -1.73 16.93 -9.04
CA LEU A 92 -1.02 16.91 -10.33
C LEU A 92 -0.53 18.31 -10.75
N SER A 93 -1.21 19.37 -10.32
CA SER A 93 -0.87 20.74 -10.72
C SER A 93 -0.90 21.74 -9.57
N THR A 94 -0.93 21.25 -8.32
CA THR A 94 -0.97 22.07 -7.11
C THR A 94 0.26 21.78 -6.25
N GLY A 95 0.94 22.83 -5.83
CA GLY A 95 2.06 22.77 -4.90
C GLY A 95 1.62 22.48 -3.47
N PHE A 96 2.57 22.15 -2.62
CA PHE A 96 2.33 21.89 -1.20
C PHE A 96 1.68 23.08 -0.46
N ASP A 97 1.93 24.30 -0.92
CA ASP A 97 1.35 25.54 -0.42
C ASP A 97 -0.06 25.84 -0.95
N GLY A 98 -0.66 24.90 -1.71
CA GLY A 98 -1.97 25.07 -2.33
C GLY A 98 -1.98 26.01 -3.54
N GLN A 99 -0.83 26.48 -4.02
CA GLN A 99 -0.75 27.33 -5.21
C GLN A 99 -0.56 26.52 -6.48
N PRO A 100 -0.99 27.03 -7.64
CA PRO A 100 -0.74 26.37 -8.92
C PRO A 100 0.77 26.15 -9.13
N PHE A 101 1.15 24.89 -9.34
CA PHE A 101 2.54 24.50 -9.54
C PHE A 101 2.62 23.33 -10.53
N ARG A 102 3.32 23.57 -11.65
CA ARG A 102 3.37 22.61 -12.77
C ARG A 102 3.96 21.24 -12.38
N ALA A 103 4.88 21.19 -11.43
CA ALA A 103 5.47 19.95 -10.95
C ALA A 103 4.56 19.21 -9.97
N GLY A 104 3.46 19.83 -9.53
CA GLY A 104 2.57 19.28 -8.53
C GLY A 104 3.26 18.99 -7.20
N THR A 105 2.67 18.11 -6.44
CA THR A 105 3.23 17.54 -5.20
C THR A 105 3.15 16.02 -5.31
N VAL A 106 4.07 15.28 -4.70
CA VAL A 106 3.94 13.81 -4.61
C VAL A 106 2.72 13.49 -3.76
N PHE A 107 1.83 12.62 -4.26
CA PHE A 107 0.58 12.32 -3.57
C PHE A 107 0.29 10.82 -3.53
N MET A 108 -0.45 10.41 -2.51
CA MET A 108 -0.95 9.06 -2.31
C MET A 108 -2.31 8.91 -3.00
N ASP A 109 -2.59 7.73 -3.54
CA ASP A 109 -3.90 7.42 -4.13
C ASP A 109 -5.01 7.72 -3.11
N PHE A 110 -6.08 8.38 -3.58
CA PHE A 110 -7.17 8.84 -2.71
C PHE A 110 -7.90 7.69 -2.00
N ARG A 111 -7.80 6.46 -2.51
CA ARG A 111 -8.43 5.25 -1.96
C ARG A 111 -7.59 4.60 -0.87
N ASP A 112 -6.28 4.85 -0.89
CA ASP A 112 -5.37 4.23 0.06
C ASP A 112 -5.52 4.78 1.47
N THR A 113 -5.28 3.92 2.43
CA THR A 113 -5.18 4.25 3.85
C THR A 113 -3.76 4.06 4.35
N PHE A 114 -3.26 5.07 5.07
CA PHE A 114 -1.94 5.07 5.70
C PHE A 114 -1.95 6.01 6.90
N GLY A 115 -1.32 5.67 8.03
CA GLY A 115 -1.31 6.57 9.18
C GLY A 115 -1.05 5.88 10.50
N GLU A 116 -1.84 6.21 11.52
CA GLU A 116 -1.62 5.78 12.91
C GLU A 116 -1.80 4.27 13.10
N ASN A 117 -2.82 3.68 12.50
CA ASN A 117 -3.16 2.28 12.70
C ASN A 117 -2.68 1.41 11.53
N GLU A 118 -1.54 0.74 11.70
CA GLU A 118 -0.96 -0.13 10.69
C GLU A 118 -1.91 -1.27 10.23
N LYS A 119 -2.90 -1.66 11.04
CA LYS A 119 -3.86 -2.73 10.70
C LYS A 119 -4.94 -2.29 9.71
N THR A 120 -5.04 -0.99 9.46
CA THR A 120 -6.02 -0.41 8.52
C THR A 120 -5.36 0.12 7.25
N TRP A 121 -4.08 -0.13 7.06
CA TRP A 121 -3.40 0.31 5.84
C TRP A 121 -3.83 -0.52 4.65
N SER A 122 -3.86 0.13 3.49
CA SER A 122 -3.99 -0.59 2.22
C SER A 122 -2.81 -1.55 2.04
N GLU A 123 -3.04 -2.75 1.56
CA GLU A 123 -2.00 -3.76 1.32
C GLU A 123 -0.94 -3.27 0.34
N ASN A 124 -1.35 -2.44 -0.62
CA ASN A 124 -0.47 -1.77 -1.57
C ASN A 124 -0.74 -0.27 -1.57
N ILE A 125 0.17 0.51 -1.02
CA ILE A 125 0.09 1.97 -1.02
C ILE A 125 0.69 2.49 -2.33
N ILE A 126 -0.06 3.33 -3.05
CA ILE A 126 0.36 3.87 -4.35
C ILE A 126 0.67 5.35 -4.23
N LEU A 127 1.89 5.73 -4.60
CA LEU A 127 2.32 7.12 -4.66
C LEU A 127 2.54 7.54 -6.11
N TYR A 128 2.03 8.72 -6.44
CA TYR A 128 2.17 9.35 -7.75
C TYR A 128 3.08 10.58 -7.68
N GLY A 129 3.88 10.77 -8.71
CA GLY A 129 4.73 11.94 -8.86
C GLY A 129 5.14 12.17 -10.31
N HIS A 130 5.26 13.43 -10.71
CA HIS A 130 5.67 13.78 -12.07
C HIS A 130 7.11 13.34 -12.40
N ASN A 131 7.32 12.92 -13.64
CA ASN A 131 8.65 12.68 -14.22
C ASN A 131 9.25 14.01 -14.73
N MET A 132 9.78 14.81 -13.83
CA MET A 132 10.34 16.11 -14.16
C MET A 132 11.71 15.99 -14.82
N ALA A 133 11.97 16.80 -15.88
CA ALA A 133 13.22 16.79 -16.63
C ALA A 133 14.44 17.19 -15.77
N ASP A 134 14.25 18.01 -14.77
CA ASP A 134 15.28 18.43 -13.81
C ASP A 134 15.54 17.42 -12.69
N ASN A 135 14.94 16.24 -12.78
CA ASN A 135 14.99 15.13 -11.82
C ASN A 135 14.28 15.40 -10.47
N THR A 136 13.50 16.47 -10.33
CA THR A 136 12.64 16.66 -9.16
C THR A 136 11.43 15.75 -9.21
N MET A 137 10.64 15.70 -8.15
CA MET A 137 9.55 14.76 -7.94
C MET A 137 10.03 13.32 -8.19
N PHE A 138 9.35 12.56 -9.03
CA PHE A 138 9.78 11.21 -9.43
C PHE A 138 10.68 11.18 -10.68
N GLY A 139 11.13 12.35 -11.14
CA GLY A 139 12.01 12.45 -12.31
C GLY A 139 13.33 11.70 -12.16
N SER A 140 13.92 11.66 -10.96
CA SER A 140 15.17 10.92 -10.72
C SER A 140 14.99 9.40 -10.68
N LEU A 141 13.75 8.86 -10.59
CA LEU A 141 13.50 7.42 -10.67
C LEU A 141 13.93 6.83 -12.02
N ARG A 142 14.03 7.66 -13.08
CA ARG A 142 14.58 7.23 -14.38
C ARG A 142 15.97 6.62 -14.26
N ARG A 143 16.74 6.94 -13.21
CA ARG A 143 18.07 6.37 -12.99
C ARG A 143 18.03 4.84 -12.86
N TYR A 144 17.02 4.29 -12.20
CA TYR A 144 16.84 2.83 -12.11
C TYR A 144 16.63 2.16 -13.46
N ARG A 145 15.98 2.85 -14.40
CA ARG A 145 15.74 2.35 -15.74
C ARG A 145 16.96 2.51 -16.66
N GLN A 146 17.68 3.62 -16.51
CA GLN A 146 18.86 3.92 -17.34
C GLN A 146 20.07 3.10 -16.94
N ASP A 147 20.16 2.74 -15.68
CA ASP A 147 21.24 1.95 -15.10
C ASP A 147 20.64 0.96 -14.09
N VAL A 148 20.39 -0.28 -14.53
CA VAL A 148 19.84 -1.33 -13.66
C VAL A 148 20.78 -1.72 -12.54
N GLU A 149 22.09 -1.46 -12.65
CA GLU A 149 23.04 -1.67 -11.58
C GLU A 149 22.85 -0.68 -10.44
N PHE A 150 22.20 0.46 -10.70
CA PHE A 150 21.84 1.42 -9.67
C PHE A 150 20.95 0.79 -8.59
N TYR A 151 20.07 -0.14 -8.97
CA TYR A 151 19.27 -0.91 -8.01
C TYR A 151 20.12 -1.60 -6.93
N LYS A 152 21.30 -2.13 -7.28
CA LYS A 152 22.19 -2.82 -6.35
C LYS A 152 22.83 -1.89 -5.32
N THR A 153 22.86 -0.60 -5.59
CA THR A 153 23.42 0.41 -4.68
C THR A 153 22.36 1.16 -3.90
N SER A 154 21.15 1.26 -4.43
CA SER A 154 20.03 2.00 -3.83
C SER A 154 18.72 1.20 -3.89
N PRO A 155 18.63 0.02 -3.26
CA PRO A 155 17.45 -0.82 -3.31
C PRO A 155 16.36 -0.44 -2.30
N PHE A 156 16.58 0.57 -1.46
CA PHE A 156 15.69 0.89 -0.35
C PHE A 156 14.99 2.24 -0.54
N ILE A 157 13.75 2.28 -0.09
CA ILE A 157 12.90 3.47 -0.01
C ILE A 157 12.55 3.68 1.46
N THR A 158 12.70 4.88 1.97
CA THR A 158 12.08 5.28 3.23
C THR A 158 10.77 5.97 2.92
N PHE A 159 9.67 5.43 3.42
CA PHE A 159 8.37 6.10 3.42
C PHE A 159 7.89 6.21 4.85
N SER A 160 7.85 7.44 5.35
CA SER A 160 7.47 7.78 6.71
C SER A 160 5.99 8.16 6.75
N SER A 161 5.25 7.61 7.70
CA SER A 161 3.96 8.19 8.06
C SER A 161 4.19 9.46 8.91
N ASN A 162 3.12 10.13 9.28
CA ASN A 162 3.19 11.24 10.23
C ASN A 162 3.68 10.82 11.64
N TYR A 163 3.82 9.50 11.87
CA TYR A 163 4.13 8.93 13.19
C TYR A 163 5.46 8.18 13.24
N LYS A 164 5.88 7.53 12.15
CA LYS A 164 7.03 6.63 12.16
C LYS A 164 7.62 6.44 10.77
N ASP A 165 8.92 6.15 10.74
CA ASP A 165 9.65 5.80 9.52
C ASP A 165 9.53 4.31 9.22
N TYR A 166 9.35 3.98 7.92
CA TYR A 166 9.32 2.61 7.42
C TYR A 166 10.26 2.46 6.25
N THR A 167 10.99 1.37 6.23
CA THR A 167 11.90 1.03 5.13
C THR A 167 11.25 -0.02 4.24
N TYR A 168 11.30 0.22 2.94
CA TYR A 168 10.83 -0.70 1.91
C TYR A 168 12.03 -1.14 1.06
N VAL A 169 12.02 -2.41 0.61
CA VAL A 169 13.00 -2.94 -0.32
C VAL A 169 12.34 -3.15 -1.67
N ILE A 170 12.94 -2.62 -2.72
CA ILE A 170 12.47 -2.73 -4.10
C ILE A 170 12.59 -4.18 -4.56
N PHE A 171 11.53 -4.71 -5.17
CA PHE A 171 11.54 -6.03 -5.81
C PHE A 171 11.06 -5.99 -7.27
N GLY A 172 10.53 -4.87 -7.73
CA GLY A 172 10.03 -4.71 -9.09
C GLY A 172 10.34 -3.34 -9.69
N LEU A 173 10.86 -3.35 -10.92
CA LEU A 173 11.00 -2.20 -11.81
C LEU A 173 10.30 -2.57 -13.10
N ILE A 174 9.16 -1.95 -13.41
CA ILE A 174 8.34 -2.31 -14.57
C ILE A 174 7.95 -1.10 -15.42
N ILE A 175 7.66 -1.35 -16.69
CA ILE A 175 6.98 -0.41 -17.57
C ILE A 175 5.64 -1.03 -17.93
N THR A 176 4.58 -0.24 -17.84
CA THR A 176 3.21 -0.67 -18.14
C THR A 176 2.38 0.48 -18.69
N GLY A 177 1.21 0.20 -19.26
CA GLY A 177 0.29 1.24 -19.70
C GLY A 177 -0.21 2.12 -18.55
N GLY A 178 -0.65 3.32 -18.87
CA GLY A 178 -1.12 4.32 -17.91
C GLY A 178 -2.63 4.37 -17.76
N ASP A 179 -3.38 3.59 -18.51
CA ASP A 179 -4.84 3.48 -18.43
C ASP A 179 -5.32 2.08 -18.83
N ASP A 180 -6.61 1.81 -18.69
CA ASP A 180 -7.26 0.54 -19.00
C ASP A 180 -7.30 0.18 -20.48
N THR A 181 -6.95 1.10 -21.36
CA THR A 181 -6.86 0.85 -22.81
C THR A 181 -5.44 0.48 -23.27
N THR A 182 -4.42 0.86 -22.51
CA THR A 182 -3.01 0.66 -22.83
C THR A 182 -2.32 -0.36 -21.95
N SER A 183 -2.94 -0.77 -20.84
CA SER A 183 -2.38 -1.72 -19.88
C SER A 183 -3.17 -3.02 -19.83
N ASP A 184 -2.45 -4.13 -19.82
CA ASP A 184 -2.93 -5.47 -19.44
C ASP A 184 -2.71 -5.77 -17.95
N PHE A 185 -2.12 -4.84 -17.21
CA PHE A 185 -1.87 -4.91 -15.77
C PHE A 185 -2.21 -3.57 -15.11
N LEU A 186 -3.43 -3.49 -14.57
CA LEU A 186 -3.98 -2.30 -13.92
C LEU A 186 -3.53 -2.25 -12.44
N TYR A 187 -2.24 -2.04 -12.20
CA TYR A 187 -1.66 -2.04 -10.84
C TYR A 187 -2.35 -1.06 -9.88
N TRP A 188 -2.96 0.00 -10.41
CA TRP A 188 -3.69 1.01 -9.62
C TRP A 188 -5.13 0.60 -9.25
N ASN A 189 -5.66 -0.48 -9.80
CA ASN A 189 -6.96 -1.06 -9.42
C ASN A 189 -6.80 -2.22 -8.42
N MET A 190 -5.61 -2.40 -7.88
CA MET A 190 -5.29 -3.45 -6.93
C MET A 190 -5.37 -2.90 -5.50
N GLU A 191 -6.51 -2.32 -5.17
CA GLU A 191 -6.85 -1.81 -3.83
C GLU A 191 -7.10 -2.96 -2.86
N GLU A 192 -7.58 -4.07 -3.40
CA GLU A 192 -8.01 -5.24 -2.68
C GLU A 192 -7.05 -6.40 -2.99
N LEU A 193 -5.97 -6.52 -2.22
CA LEU A 193 -5.10 -7.69 -2.19
C LEU A 193 -5.45 -8.57 -0.97
N ASP A 194 -6.77 -8.64 -0.68
CA ASP A 194 -7.31 -9.25 0.54
C ASP A 194 -7.07 -10.76 0.61
N THR A 195 -6.95 -11.41 -0.53
CA THR A 195 -6.70 -12.84 -0.59
C THR A 195 -5.28 -13.16 -1.03
N GLU A 196 -4.74 -14.28 -0.55
CA GLU A 196 -3.43 -14.77 -0.97
C GLU A 196 -3.35 -14.96 -2.50
N ALA A 197 -4.47 -15.34 -3.13
CA ALA A 197 -4.53 -15.55 -4.59
C ALA A 197 -4.38 -14.21 -5.34
N GLU A 198 -5.08 -13.15 -4.92
CA GLU A 198 -5.00 -11.81 -5.52
C GLU A 198 -3.62 -11.21 -5.31
N PHE A 199 -3.09 -11.30 -4.09
CA PHE A 199 -1.75 -10.85 -3.76
C PHE A 199 -0.69 -11.54 -4.62
N ASN A 200 -0.72 -12.87 -4.70
CA ASN A 200 0.23 -13.63 -5.52
C ASN A 200 0.08 -13.30 -7.01
N GLN A 201 -1.14 -13.12 -7.51
CA GLN A 201 -1.38 -12.70 -8.88
C GLN A 201 -0.78 -11.31 -9.16
N TYR A 202 -0.90 -10.37 -8.24
CA TYR A 202 -0.26 -9.05 -8.36
C TYR A 202 1.26 -9.19 -8.43
N VAL A 203 1.86 -9.92 -7.49
CA VAL A 203 3.32 -10.13 -7.43
C VAL A 203 3.83 -10.84 -8.68
N ASP A 204 3.12 -11.86 -9.19
CA ASP A 204 3.48 -12.56 -10.43
C ASP A 204 3.41 -11.65 -11.65
N ASN A 205 2.42 -10.74 -11.71
CA ASN A 205 2.34 -9.72 -12.75
C ASN A 205 3.53 -8.78 -12.71
N VAL A 206 3.95 -8.33 -11.53
CA VAL A 206 5.16 -7.51 -11.36
C VAL A 206 6.40 -8.30 -11.80
N LYS A 207 6.59 -9.51 -11.31
CA LYS A 207 7.76 -10.35 -11.61
C LYS A 207 7.88 -10.69 -13.09
N SER A 208 6.77 -10.96 -13.78
CA SER A 208 6.78 -11.28 -15.22
C SER A 208 7.21 -10.12 -16.13
N ARG A 209 7.14 -8.88 -15.61
CA ARG A 209 7.52 -7.63 -16.32
C ARG A 209 8.80 -7.01 -15.80
N ASN A 210 9.41 -7.64 -14.80
CA ASN A 210 10.50 -7.04 -14.05
C ASN A 210 11.75 -6.83 -14.90
N MET A 211 12.35 -5.65 -14.79
CA MET A 211 13.58 -5.27 -15.47
C MET A 211 14.86 -5.70 -14.72
N ILE A 212 14.73 -6.13 -13.47
CA ILE A 212 15.82 -6.55 -12.60
C ILE A 212 15.68 -8.01 -12.18
N ALA A 213 16.80 -8.66 -11.89
CA ALA A 213 16.78 -9.91 -11.14
C ALA A 213 16.15 -9.64 -9.74
N ASP A 214 15.24 -10.50 -9.31
CA ASP A 214 14.49 -10.34 -8.07
C ASP A 214 14.97 -11.35 -7.01
N PRO A 215 15.97 -10.97 -6.17
CA PRO A 215 16.42 -11.76 -5.05
C PRO A 215 15.55 -11.59 -3.79
N VAL A 216 14.61 -10.65 -3.83
CA VAL A 216 13.75 -10.31 -2.70
C VAL A 216 12.52 -11.20 -2.69
N ASP A 217 12.38 -12.03 -1.65
CA ASP A 217 11.16 -12.81 -1.47
C ASP A 217 9.99 -11.90 -1.06
N VAL A 218 8.85 -12.14 -1.68
CA VAL A 218 7.58 -11.44 -1.39
C VAL A 218 6.52 -12.50 -1.13
N ARG A 219 5.73 -12.30 -0.08
CA ARG A 219 4.69 -13.25 0.35
C ARG A 219 3.44 -12.54 0.82
N TYR A 220 2.33 -13.20 0.76
CA TYR A 220 1.05 -12.70 1.28
C TYR A 220 1.18 -12.20 2.73
N GLY A 221 0.63 -11.02 2.96
CA GLY A 221 0.75 -10.29 4.22
C GLY A 221 1.93 -9.30 4.29
N ASP A 222 2.77 -9.23 3.25
CA ASP A 222 3.73 -8.13 3.13
C ASP A 222 3.01 -6.83 2.75
N GLN A 223 3.35 -5.74 3.41
CA GLN A 223 2.92 -4.39 3.04
C GLN A 223 3.67 -3.94 1.80
N LEU A 224 2.96 -3.59 0.73
CA LEU A 224 3.55 -3.11 -0.52
C LEU A 224 3.53 -1.59 -0.63
N LEU A 225 4.47 -1.06 -1.41
CA LEU A 225 4.57 0.34 -1.81
C LEU A 225 4.85 0.41 -3.31
N THR A 226 4.00 1.12 -4.03
CA THR A 226 4.13 1.31 -5.47
C THR A 226 4.36 2.79 -5.78
N LEU A 227 5.46 3.10 -6.47
CA LEU A 227 5.75 4.44 -6.98
C LEU A 227 5.45 4.49 -8.47
N SER A 228 4.60 5.40 -8.90
CA SER A 228 4.14 5.54 -10.28
C SER A 228 4.50 6.91 -10.85
N THR A 229 5.15 6.91 -12.03
CA THR A 229 5.46 8.14 -12.77
C THR A 229 5.34 7.93 -14.27
N CYS A 230 5.17 9.02 -15.03
CA CYS A 230 5.09 8.94 -16.49
C CYS A 230 6.38 8.35 -17.08
N TYR A 231 6.24 7.46 -18.04
CA TYR A 231 7.29 6.98 -18.89
C TYR A 231 7.25 7.79 -20.20
N THR A 232 8.31 8.50 -20.51
CA THR A 232 8.30 9.50 -21.60
C THR A 232 8.64 8.96 -22.98
N ASP A 233 9.14 7.73 -23.07
CA ASP A 233 9.59 7.14 -24.33
C ASP A 233 8.45 6.42 -25.08
N GLU A 234 7.33 6.19 -24.40
CA GLU A 234 6.10 5.60 -24.95
C GLU A 234 4.88 6.40 -24.50
N ASP A 235 3.99 6.69 -25.44
CA ASP A 235 2.76 7.41 -25.15
C ASP A 235 1.92 6.66 -24.10
N ASN A 236 1.43 7.41 -23.12
CA ASN A 236 0.56 6.93 -22.04
C ASN A 236 1.11 5.72 -21.24
N SER A 237 2.42 5.61 -21.12
CA SER A 237 3.08 4.58 -20.32
C SER A 237 3.53 5.11 -18.96
N ARG A 238 3.70 4.19 -18.01
CA ARG A 238 4.19 4.45 -16.66
C ARG A 238 5.44 3.65 -16.39
N PHE A 239 6.39 4.29 -15.73
CA PHE A 239 7.47 3.60 -15.04
C PHE A 239 7.05 3.41 -13.58
N VAL A 240 7.08 2.18 -13.14
CA VAL A 240 6.57 1.79 -11.81
C VAL A 240 7.66 1.07 -11.04
N ILE A 241 7.89 1.49 -9.81
CA ILE A 241 8.75 0.82 -8.84
C ILE A 241 7.85 0.18 -7.80
N VAL A 242 8.04 -1.11 -7.56
CA VAL A 242 7.29 -1.85 -6.53
C VAL A 242 8.25 -2.34 -5.46
N ALA A 243 7.90 -2.07 -4.23
CA ALA A 243 8.69 -2.43 -3.06
C ALA A 243 7.81 -3.09 -2.01
N ARG A 244 8.41 -3.90 -1.13
CA ARG A 244 7.76 -4.40 0.07
C ARG A 244 8.42 -3.84 1.31
N ARG A 245 7.67 -3.67 2.37
CA ARG A 245 8.20 -3.27 3.67
C ARG A 245 9.23 -4.29 4.17
N VAL A 246 10.33 -3.80 4.72
CA VAL A 246 11.31 -4.64 5.42
C VAL A 246 10.62 -5.21 6.66
N ARG A 247 10.62 -6.54 6.78
CA ARG A 247 9.91 -7.25 7.84
C ARG A 247 10.65 -7.12 9.16
N GLU A 248 9.94 -7.30 10.24
CA GLU A 248 10.55 -7.43 11.55
C GLU A 248 11.58 -8.57 11.56
N GLY A 249 12.76 -8.30 12.11
CA GLY A 249 13.89 -9.23 12.14
C GLY A 249 14.74 -9.28 10.87
N GLU A 250 14.33 -8.64 9.76
CA GLU A 250 15.20 -8.43 8.61
C GLU A 250 16.07 -7.18 8.81
N THR A 251 17.27 -7.19 8.23
CA THR A 251 18.15 -6.02 8.20
C THR A 251 18.40 -5.58 6.77
N THR A 252 18.55 -4.28 6.55
CA THR A 252 18.92 -3.73 5.24
C THR A 252 20.24 -4.26 4.73
N ASP A 253 21.21 -4.51 5.62
CA ASP A 253 22.51 -5.05 5.24
C ASP A 253 22.39 -6.48 4.70
N ALA A 254 21.60 -7.35 5.34
CA ALA A 254 21.39 -8.71 4.86
C ALA A 254 20.64 -8.74 3.52
N LEU A 255 19.64 -7.86 3.33
CA LEU A 255 18.93 -7.72 2.07
C LEU A 255 19.86 -7.18 0.97
N LEU A 256 20.69 -6.18 1.28
CA LEU A 256 21.66 -5.62 0.34
C LEU A 256 22.69 -6.67 -0.11
N GLN A 257 23.23 -7.46 0.82
CA GLN A 257 24.14 -8.56 0.48
C GLN A 257 23.50 -9.59 -0.45
N LYS A 258 22.24 -9.93 -0.21
CA LYS A 258 21.47 -10.84 -1.07
C LYS A 258 21.29 -10.27 -2.48
N ILE A 259 20.90 -9.00 -2.59
CA ILE A 259 20.73 -8.28 -3.87
C ILE A 259 22.05 -8.22 -4.65
N GLN A 260 23.16 -7.94 -3.97
CA GLN A 260 24.48 -7.86 -4.58
C GLN A 260 25.06 -9.24 -4.92
N GLY A 261 24.83 -10.26 -4.11
CA GLY A 261 25.38 -11.61 -4.28
C GLY A 261 24.75 -12.39 -5.45
N GLU A 262 23.46 -12.25 -5.70
CA GLU A 262 22.83 -12.91 -6.87
C GLU A 262 23.30 -12.33 -8.21
N SER A 263 23.80 -11.09 -8.22
CA SER A 263 24.33 -10.47 -9.44
C SER A 263 25.65 -11.11 -9.92
N GLU A 264 26.50 -11.58 -9.01
CA GLU A 264 27.75 -12.25 -9.37
C GLU A 264 27.51 -13.62 -9.99
N GLN A 265 26.49 -14.36 -9.55
CA GLN A 265 26.13 -15.67 -10.11
C GLN A 265 25.52 -15.57 -11.51
N THR A 266 24.69 -14.55 -11.76
CA THR A 266 24.06 -14.34 -13.09
C THR A 266 25.09 -13.93 -14.14
N THR A 267 26.07 -13.12 -13.79
CA THR A 267 27.15 -12.70 -14.70
C THR A 267 28.08 -13.86 -15.05
N SER A 268 28.34 -14.77 -14.10
CA SER A 268 29.18 -15.97 -14.34
C SER A 268 28.51 -16.99 -15.25
N ALA A 269 27.17 -17.12 -15.22
CA ALA A 269 26.42 -18.05 -16.05
C ALA A 269 26.26 -17.55 -17.52
N ALA A 270 26.37 -16.24 -17.77
CA ALA A 270 26.26 -15.66 -19.11
C ALA A 270 27.57 -15.75 -19.93
N TYR A 271 28.70 -16.10 -19.32
CA TYR A 271 30.01 -16.23 -19.95
C TYR A 271 30.58 -17.66 -19.93
N SER A 272 29.81 -18.65 -19.51
CA SER A 272 30.16 -20.08 -19.58
C SER A 272 29.31 -20.80 -20.63
#